data_6516e789370bc2292ca89b4ee72ef655
#
_entry.id   6516e789370bc2292ca89b4ee72ef655
#
_cell.length_a   1.000
_cell.length_b   1.000
_cell.length_c   1.000
_cell.angle_alpha   90.00
_cell.angle_beta   90.00
_cell.angle_gamma   90.00
#
_symmetry.space_group_name_H-M   'P 1'
#
loop_
_entity.id
_entity.type
_entity.pdbx_description
1 polymer ?
#
loop_
_entity_poly.entity_id
_entity_poly.type
_entity_poly.pdbx_seq_one_letter_code
_entity_poly.pdbx_strand_id
1 'polypeptide(L)'
;MNKVDVFLEKYRIRSSDLDLDDLVKIFTEDMMSGLEGKEGALRMIPTYIEAENDFLTDTPVLAIDAGGTNFRAALVTISESGSIIISDTVSYRMPGLEGEISADEFFRTVADYIRPLAEKVDRIGFCFSYPTEILPDKDGRLIQFCKEVQAPEVHGQLIGKRLLETLGTPGKKIVLLNDTVATLLAGKSASAGRQYDSFIGFILGTGTNTCYIEQNSNILKKPEIKKEGSQIINIESGDFGRPPRTDLDIEFSNTKTDNESYKFEKMFSGGYFGGLTLFVLKAAAAEGVFSGQTAKAIIKIAELSSEDANSYIARQISQGHILVESIRDCNDADSCRYIIDTLIDRAAKLVAGSMSAVILKCGKGKFPEKPVLITVEGTTFYKLHNFKSRFETYLNDNLSGDRKRYFEFAEVAQAGLVGAALAALTD
;
A
#
# COMPACT_ATOMS: atom_id res chain seq x y z
N MET A 1 -8.12 -38.77 -2.62
CA MET A 1 -7.81 -37.36 -2.58
C MET A 1 -6.77 -37.08 -3.66
N ASN A 2 -6.92 -36.04 -4.46
CA ASN A 2 -5.94 -35.67 -5.48
C ASN A 2 -4.63 -35.24 -4.78
N LYS A 3 -3.45 -35.46 -5.40
CA LYS A 3 -2.14 -35.11 -4.82
C LYS A 3 -2.04 -33.63 -4.45
N VAL A 4 -2.63 -32.76 -5.28
CA VAL A 4 -2.64 -31.32 -5.00
C VAL A 4 -3.47 -31.00 -3.76
N ASP A 5 -4.58 -31.69 -3.51
CA ASP A 5 -5.40 -31.51 -2.31
C ASP A 5 -4.64 -31.90 -1.03
N VAL A 6 -3.92 -33.03 -1.09
CA VAL A 6 -3.08 -33.51 0.02
C VAL A 6 -1.98 -32.47 0.35
N PHE A 7 -1.36 -31.92 -0.69
CA PHE A 7 -0.34 -30.86 -0.54
C PHE A 7 -0.90 -29.59 0.09
N LEU A 8 -2.03 -29.09 -0.44
CA LEU A 8 -2.66 -27.86 0.08
C LEU A 8 -3.12 -28.02 1.54
N GLU A 9 -3.66 -29.19 1.90
CA GLU A 9 -4.07 -29.52 3.27
C GLU A 9 -2.88 -29.61 4.21
N LYS A 10 -1.80 -30.30 3.80
CA LYS A 10 -0.57 -30.43 4.58
C LYS A 10 -0.01 -29.07 5.00
N TYR A 11 0.04 -28.12 4.08
CA TYR A 11 0.60 -26.78 4.32
C TYR A 11 -0.43 -25.73 4.75
N ARG A 12 -1.70 -26.09 4.89
CA ARG A 12 -2.80 -25.19 5.29
C ARG A 12 -2.84 -23.91 4.45
N ILE A 13 -2.77 -24.07 3.13
CA ILE A 13 -2.67 -22.94 2.19
C ILE A 13 -4.05 -22.38 1.81
N ARG A 14 -5.12 -23.13 2.04
CA ARG A 14 -6.47 -22.73 1.63
C ARG A 14 -6.97 -21.55 2.46
N SER A 15 -7.81 -20.73 1.86
CA SER A 15 -8.54 -19.68 2.58
C SER A 15 -9.41 -20.22 3.71
N SER A 16 -9.94 -21.47 3.58
CA SER A 16 -10.67 -22.17 4.64
C SER A 16 -9.83 -22.45 5.90
N ASP A 17 -8.51 -22.50 5.77
CA ASP A 17 -7.59 -22.75 6.89
C ASP A 17 -7.31 -21.47 7.71
N LEU A 18 -7.75 -20.30 7.20
CA LEU A 18 -7.62 -19.02 7.88
C LEU A 18 -8.86 -18.71 8.71
N ASP A 19 -8.67 -18.50 10.00
CA ASP A 19 -9.68 -17.90 10.86
C ASP A 19 -9.69 -16.37 10.67
N LEU A 20 -10.75 -15.87 10.03
CA LEU A 20 -10.88 -14.45 9.71
C LEU A 20 -11.14 -13.61 10.96
N ASP A 21 -11.88 -14.14 11.92
CA ASP A 21 -12.20 -13.45 13.17
C ASP A 21 -10.97 -13.30 14.06
N ASP A 22 -10.12 -14.33 14.10
CA ASP A 22 -8.85 -14.27 14.83
C ASP A 22 -7.89 -13.26 14.17
N LEU A 23 -7.80 -13.25 12.84
CA LEU A 23 -7.00 -12.26 12.11
C LEU A 23 -7.47 -10.82 12.41
N VAL A 24 -8.78 -10.56 12.34
CA VAL A 24 -9.37 -9.25 12.65
C VAL A 24 -9.03 -8.83 14.07
N LYS A 25 -9.17 -9.75 15.03
CA LYS A 25 -8.86 -9.51 16.44
C LYS A 25 -7.39 -9.16 16.63
N ILE A 26 -6.47 -9.99 16.14
CA ILE A 26 -5.02 -9.80 16.32
C ILE A 26 -4.55 -8.51 15.63
N PHE A 27 -5.07 -8.21 14.43
CA PHE A 27 -4.72 -6.98 13.74
C PHE A 27 -5.21 -5.74 14.48
N THR A 28 -6.44 -5.78 15.02
CA THR A 28 -6.99 -4.68 15.83
C THR A 28 -6.19 -4.45 17.11
N GLU A 29 -5.81 -5.54 17.82
CA GLU A 29 -4.96 -5.46 19.01
C GLU A 29 -3.60 -4.84 18.69
N ASP A 30 -3.03 -5.17 17.54
CA ASP A 30 -1.76 -4.64 17.06
C ASP A 30 -1.85 -3.15 16.70
N MET A 31 -2.95 -2.72 16.07
CA MET A 31 -3.23 -1.29 15.84
C MET A 31 -3.32 -0.52 17.17
N MET A 32 -4.05 -1.05 18.15
CA MET A 32 -4.15 -0.42 19.48
C MET A 32 -2.79 -0.32 20.17
N SER A 33 -2.03 -1.41 20.15
CA SER A 33 -0.66 -1.45 20.69
C SER A 33 0.26 -0.44 19.99
N GLY A 34 0.12 -0.27 18.68
CA GLY A 34 0.87 0.72 17.91
C GLY A 34 0.51 2.16 18.24
N LEU A 35 -0.77 2.46 18.55
CA LEU A 35 -1.20 3.78 19.05
C LEU A 35 -0.67 4.06 20.46
N GLU A 36 -0.45 3.04 21.26
CA GLU A 36 0.19 3.13 22.59
C GLU A 36 1.73 3.24 22.49
N GLY A 37 2.32 2.94 21.34
CA GLY A 37 3.77 2.96 21.12
C GLY A 37 4.49 1.71 21.63
N LYS A 38 3.82 0.56 21.73
CA LYS A 38 4.44 -0.71 22.11
C LYS A 38 5.37 -1.21 21.02
N GLU A 39 6.52 -1.71 21.44
CA GLU A 39 7.52 -2.26 20.54
C GLU A 39 6.98 -3.50 19.79
N GLY A 40 7.34 -3.62 18.52
CA GLY A 40 6.95 -4.74 17.66
C GLY A 40 5.50 -4.69 17.14
N ALA A 41 4.71 -3.69 17.54
CA ALA A 41 3.37 -3.45 16.99
C ALA A 41 3.40 -2.68 15.66
N LEU A 42 2.25 -2.62 14.99
CA LEU A 42 2.06 -1.78 13.80
C LEU A 42 2.50 -0.34 14.07
N ARG A 43 3.11 0.29 13.08
CA ARG A 43 3.74 1.61 13.28
C ARG A 43 2.75 2.70 13.63
N MET A 44 1.53 2.68 13.10
CA MET A 44 0.45 3.62 13.41
C MET A 44 0.92 5.08 13.43
N ILE A 45 1.57 5.54 12.38
CA ILE A 45 2.27 6.83 12.30
C ILE A 45 1.25 7.98 12.23
N PRO A 46 1.26 8.93 13.20
CA PRO A 46 0.49 10.16 13.11
C PRO A 46 1.02 11.02 11.97
N THR A 47 0.11 11.60 11.19
CA THR A 47 0.49 12.44 10.04
C THR A 47 0.38 13.93 10.33
N TYR A 48 -0.21 14.31 11.46
CA TYR A 48 -0.55 15.69 11.82
C TYR A 48 -1.43 16.41 10.77
N ILE A 49 -2.06 15.62 9.87
CA ILE A 49 -3.05 16.10 8.92
C ILE A 49 -4.42 15.83 9.54
N GLU A 50 -5.09 16.88 9.96
CA GLU A 50 -6.43 16.80 10.52
C GLU A 50 -7.45 16.46 9.43
N ALA A 51 -8.36 15.55 9.75
CA ALA A 51 -9.31 15.03 8.78
C ALA A 51 -10.52 15.95 8.56
N GLU A 52 -10.81 16.82 9.51
CA GLU A 52 -12.01 17.66 9.53
C GLU A 52 -11.76 19.08 9.03
N ASN A 53 -10.50 19.47 8.80
CA ASN A 53 -10.18 20.81 8.33
C ASN A 53 -10.69 21.04 6.91
N ASP A 54 -11.19 22.26 6.69
CA ASP A 54 -11.43 22.80 5.37
C ASP A 54 -10.09 23.05 4.67
N PHE A 55 -10.09 22.98 3.38
CA PHE A 55 -8.92 23.30 2.56
C PHE A 55 -9.15 24.60 1.78
N LEU A 56 -8.06 25.31 1.53
CA LEU A 56 -8.09 26.54 0.72
C LEU A 56 -8.50 26.19 -0.71
N THR A 57 -9.43 26.98 -1.25
CA THR A 57 -9.84 26.90 -2.66
C THR A 57 -9.18 28.00 -3.49
N ASP A 58 -9.20 27.84 -4.81
CA ASP A 58 -8.68 28.78 -5.81
C ASP A 58 -7.23 29.23 -5.56
N THR A 59 -6.50 28.46 -4.75
CA THR A 59 -5.10 28.71 -4.44
C THR A 59 -4.23 27.66 -5.14
N PRO A 60 -3.34 28.06 -6.05
CA PRO A 60 -2.43 27.11 -6.67
C PRO A 60 -1.38 26.62 -5.67
N VAL A 61 -1.11 25.31 -5.71
CA VAL A 61 -0.04 24.67 -4.93
C VAL A 61 0.81 23.78 -5.83
N LEU A 62 2.07 23.58 -5.44
CA LEU A 62 2.91 22.57 -6.07
C LEU A 62 2.65 21.23 -5.41
N ALA A 63 2.15 20.28 -6.17
CA ALA A 63 2.03 18.88 -5.78
C ALA A 63 3.19 18.07 -6.34
N ILE A 64 3.84 17.29 -5.49
CA ILE A 64 4.93 16.37 -5.85
C ILE A 64 4.49 14.96 -5.47
N ASP A 65 4.73 14.01 -6.36
CA ASP A 65 4.53 12.58 -6.15
C ASP A 65 5.83 11.85 -6.50
N ALA A 66 6.54 11.41 -5.48
CA ALA A 66 7.81 10.72 -5.60
C ALA A 66 7.77 9.36 -4.92
N GLY A 67 7.78 8.31 -5.71
CA GLY A 67 7.73 6.94 -5.21
C GLY A 67 8.25 5.92 -6.21
N GLY A 68 8.89 4.88 -5.71
CA GLY A 68 9.48 3.85 -6.56
C GLY A 68 10.55 4.43 -7.49
N THR A 69 10.29 4.39 -8.79
CA THR A 69 11.22 4.83 -9.83
C THR A 69 10.83 6.18 -10.46
N ASN A 70 9.66 6.72 -10.12
CA ASN A 70 9.10 7.88 -10.79
C ASN A 70 9.00 9.09 -9.86
N PHE A 71 9.27 10.24 -10.42
CA PHE A 71 9.08 11.55 -9.82
C PHE A 71 8.12 12.36 -10.71
N ARG A 72 7.03 12.83 -10.15
CA ARG A 72 6.05 13.68 -10.86
C ARG A 72 5.80 14.93 -10.04
N ALA A 73 5.62 16.06 -10.72
CA ALA A 73 5.20 17.30 -10.07
C ALA A 73 4.27 18.07 -10.99
N ALA A 74 3.32 18.81 -10.40
CA ALA A 74 2.36 19.62 -11.13
C ALA A 74 1.88 20.79 -10.28
N LEU A 75 1.38 21.84 -10.91
CA LEU A 75 0.57 22.84 -10.24
C LEU A 75 -0.87 22.32 -10.16
N VAL A 76 -1.43 22.37 -8.95
CA VAL A 76 -2.80 21.92 -8.70
C VAL A 76 -3.58 23.06 -8.05
N THR A 77 -4.80 23.30 -8.55
CA THR A 77 -5.75 24.23 -7.96
C THR A 77 -7.08 23.51 -7.75
N ILE A 78 -7.69 23.70 -6.61
CA ILE A 78 -9.02 23.16 -6.30
C ILE A 78 -9.97 24.34 -6.22
N SER A 79 -10.97 24.34 -7.11
CA SER A 79 -11.96 25.42 -7.15
C SER A 79 -12.97 25.31 -6.00
N GLU A 80 -13.70 26.39 -5.72
CA GLU A 80 -14.84 26.37 -4.77
C GLU A 80 -15.90 25.31 -5.11
N SER A 81 -16.06 24.97 -6.40
CA SER A 81 -16.95 23.90 -6.84
C SER A 81 -16.41 22.49 -6.61
N GLY A 82 -15.19 22.35 -6.04
CA GLY A 82 -14.49 21.07 -5.86
C GLY A 82 -13.82 20.52 -7.13
N SER A 83 -13.79 21.28 -8.23
CA SER A 83 -13.10 20.85 -9.45
C SER A 83 -11.60 20.95 -9.29
N ILE A 84 -10.89 19.88 -9.67
CA ILE A 84 -9.43 19.78 -9.58
C ILE A 84 -8.83 20.13 -10.94
N ILE A 85 -7.98 21.14 -10.96
CA ILE A 85 -7.26 21.60 -12.16
C ILE A 85 -5.79 21.27 -11.97
N ILE A 86 -5.24 20.41 -12.83
CA ILE A 86 -3.82 20.04 -12.84
C ILE A 86 -3.18 20.66 -14.09
N SER A 87 -2.10 21.41 -13.90
CA SER A 87 -1.36 22.08 -14.96
C SER A 87 0.14 21.97 -14.76
N ASP A 88 0.90 22.36 -15.79
CA ASP A 88 2.36 22.42 -15.75
C ASP A 88 3.01 21.10 -15.25
N THR A 89 2.47 19.95 -15.64
CA THR A 89 2.96 18.64 -15.19
C THR A 89 4.34 18.34 -15.75
N VAL A 90 5.25 17.91 -14.87
CA VAL A 90 6.58 17.38 -15.21
C VAL A 90 6.74 15.97 -14.66
N SER A 91 7.51 15.15 -15.37
CA SER A 91 7.80 13.77 -14.98
C SER A 91 9.27 13.43 -15.24
N TYR A 92 9.91 12.86 -14.24
CA TYR A 92 11.33 12.47 -14.26
C TYR A 92 11.49 11.09 -13.61
N ARG A 93 12.69 10.54 -13.71
CA ARG A 93 13.09 9.39 -12.89
C ARG A 93 13.53 9.88 -11.51
N MET A 94 13.35 9.03 -10.49
CA MET A 94 13.91 9.33 -9.16
C MET A 94 15.43 9.43 -9.25
N PRO A 95 16.07 10.43 -8.60
CA PRO A 95 17.52 10.49 -8.48
C PRO A 95 18.06 9.31 -7.67
N GLY A 96 19.25 8.84 -8.01
CA GLY A 96 19.89 7.71 -7.35
C GLY A 96 19.49 6.31 -7.88
N LEU A 97 18.79 6.23 -9.02
CA LEU A 97 18.46 4.94 -9.67
C LEU A 97 19.60 4.39 -10.54
N GLU A 98 20.48 5.27 -11.02
CA GLU A 98 21.56 4.90 -11.94
C GLU A 98 22.90 4.70 -11.22
N GLY A 99 22.92 4.86 -9.91
CA GLY A 99 24.09 4.72 -9.05
C GLY A 99 23.95 5.50 -7.76
N GLU A 100 24.90 5.32 -6.86
CA GLU A 100 24.92 6.02 -5.58
C GLU A 100 25.24 7.51 -5.77
N ILE A 101 24.45 8.36 -5.12
CA ILE A 101 24.60 9.83 -5.14
C ILE A 101 24.63 10.38 -3.73
N SER A 102 25.28 11.54 -3.56
CA SER A 102 25.33 12.27 -2.30
C SER A 102 23.98 12.91 -1.95
N ALA A 103 23.79 13.29 -0.70
CA ALA A 103 22.60 14.04 -0.29
C ALA A 103 22.46 15.37 -1.03
N ASP A 104 23.55 16.12 -1.21
CA ASP A 104 23.53 17.40 -1.92
C ASP A 104 23.14 17.24 -3.39
N GLU A 105 23.59 16.20 -4.04
CA GLU A 105 23.20 15.88 -5.42
C GLU A 105 21.72 15.48 -5.50
N PHE A 106 21.24 14.66 -4.57
CA PHE A 106 19.83 14.27 -4.49
C PHE A 106 18.92 15.51 -4.38
N PHE A 107 19.16 16.37 -3.39
CA PHE A 107 18.32 17.55 -3.17
C PHE A 107 18.45 18.59 -4.29
N ARG A 108 19.64 18.76 -4.88
CA ARG A 108 19.83 19.64 -6.04
C ARG A 108 19.02 19.16 -7.23
N THR A 109 19.09 17.87 -7.55
CA THR A 109 18.35 17.27 -8.65
C THR A 109 16.84 17.44 -8.47
N VAL A 110 16.31 17.13 -7.27
CA VAL A 110 14.90 17.31 -6.96
C VAL A 110 14.49 18.79 -7.05
N ALA A 111 15.33 19.70 -6.52
CA ALA A 111 15.07 21.13 -6.59
C ALA A 111 15.04 21.63 -8.04
N ASP A 112 15.95 21.18 -8.89
CA ASP A 112 15.99 21.57 -10.30
C ASP A 112 14.77 21.08 -11.08
N TYR A 113 14.23 19.89 -10.75
CA TYR A 113 12.99 19.38 -11.36
C TYR A 113 11.78 20.28 -11.10
N ILE A 114 11.73 20.91 -9.93
CA ILE A 114 10.53 21.65 -9.49
C ILE A 114 10.70 23.18 -9.42
N ARG A 115 11.91 23.70 -9.56
CA ARG A 115 12.20 25.14 -9.40
C ARG A 115 11.25 26.05 -10.19
N PRO A 116 11.00 25.81 -11.50
CA PRO A 116 10.10 26.69 -12.27
C PRO A 116 8.65 26.67 -11.77
N LEU A 117 8.23 25.58 -11.11
CA LEU A 117 6.89 25.45 -10.52
C LEU A 117 6.86 26.05 -9.12
N ALA A 118 7.90 25.80 -8.32
CA ALA A 118 7.99 26.29 -6.95
C ALA A 118 8.00 27.82 -6.87
N GLU A 119 8.55 28.51 -7.87
CA GLU A 119 8.53 29.99 -7.95
C GLU A 119 7.13 30.59 -8.05
N LYS A 120 6.15 29.81 -8.53
CA LYS A 120 4.77 30.26 -8.79
C LYS A 120 3.85 30.15 -7.58
N VAL A 121 4.26 29.47 -6.51
CA VAL A 121 3.40 29.10 -5.38
C VAL A 121 4.08 29.27 -4.03
N ASP A 122 3.31 29.37 -2.95
CA ASP A 122 3.83 29.49 -1.59
C ASP A 122 3.72 28.18 -0.80
N ARG A 123 2.97 27.19 -1.31
CA ARG A 123 2.70 25.94 -0.62
C ARG A 123 3.07 24.74 -1.50
N ILE A 124 3.68 23.73 -0.89
CA ILE A 124 4.15 22.51 -1.52
C ILE A 124 3.56 21.32 -0.77
N GLY A 125 2.89 20.42 -1.47
CA GLY A 125 2.54 19.10 -0.96
C GLY A 125 3.45 18.06 -1.57
N PHE A 126 4.04 17.21 -0.73
CA PHE A 126 5.01 16.23 -1.19
C PHE A 126 4.60 14.82 -0.76
N CYS A 127 3.92 14.09 -1.66
CA CYS A 127 3.71 12.66 -1.54
C CYS A 127 5.05 11.95 -1.72
N PHE A 128 5.57 11.40 -0.62
CA PHE A 128 6.87 10.76 -0.55
C PHE A 128 6.72 9.32 -0.07
N SER A 129 6.71 8.38 -1.01
CA SER A 129 6.34 6.98 -0.79
C SER A 129 7.49 6.12 -0.25
N TYR A 130 8.24 6.66 0.70
CA TYR A 130 9.31 5.96 1.42
C TYR A 130 9.07 6.02 2.93
N PRO A 131 9.55 5.05 3.70
CA PRO A 131 9.45 5.06 5.16
C PRO A 131 9.98 6.36 5.75
N THR A 132 9.08 7.16 6.32
CA THR A 132 9.36 8.52 6.79
C THR A 132 8.62 8.77 8.10
N GLU A 133 9.35 9.26 9.11
CA GLU A 133 8.75 9.79 10.34
C GLU A 133 8.22 11.21 10.06
N ILE A 134 6.94 11.42 10.26
CA ILE A 134 6.33 12.75 10.11
C ILE A 134 6.42 13.50 11.44
N LEU A 135 6.82 14.77 11.37
CA LEU A 135 6.99 15.66 12.51
C LEU A 135 5.78 16.59 12.68
N PRO A 136 5.62 17.24 13.86
CA PRO A 136 4.47 18.13 14.11
C PRO A 136 4.34 19.32 13.15
N ASP A 137 5.45 19.76 12.53
CA ASP A 137 5.47 20.79 11.49
C ASP A 137 5.11 20.24 10.09
N LYS A 138 4.73 18.97 10.01
CA LYS A 138 4.40 18.22 8.79
C LYS A 138 5.58 18.00 7.84
N ASP A 139 6.83 18.25 8.29
CA ASP A 139 8.01 17.77 7.58
C ASP A 139 8.25 16.28 7.86
N GLY A 140 9.09 15.65 7.06
CA GLY A 140 9.38 14.22 7.16
C GLY A 140 10.86 13.94 7.30
N ARG A 141 11.21 13.11 8.27
CA ARG A 141 12.55 12.53 8.43
C ARG A 141 12.60 11.19 7.72
N LEU A 142 13.39 11.09 6.67
CA LEU A 142 13.56 9.82 5.96
C LEU A 142 14.22 8.77 6.87
N ILE A 143 13.57 7.62 7.02
CA ILE A 143 14.14 6.49 7.77
C ILE A 143 15.12 5.75 6.87
N GLN A 144 14.67 5.35 5.68
CA GLN A 144 15.51 4.69 4.67
C GLN A 144 14.83 4.76 3.31
N PHE A 145 15.61 4.72 2.25
CA PHE A 145 15.07 4.38 0.95
C PHE A 145 14.79 2.88 0.91
N CYS A 146 13.66 2.51 0.35
CA CYS A 146 13.39 1.15 -0.06
C CYS A 146 13.55 1.08 -1.59
N LYS A 147 13.80 -0.14 -2.10
CA LYS A 147 13.96 -0.41 -3.53
C LYS A 147 15.29 0.11 -4.11
N GLU A 148 15.25 0.76 -5.26
CA GLU A 148 16.41 0.96 -6.13
C GLU A 148 17.15 2.29 -5.91
N VAL A 149 16.62 3.20 -5.09
CA VAL A 149 17.24 4.52 -4.86
C VAL A 149 18.48 4.40 -3.98
N GLN A 150 19.62 4.82 -4.51
CA GLN A 150 20.93 4.76 -3.85
C GLN A 150 21.38 6.17 -3.45
N ALA A 151 20.87 6.67 -2.32
CA ALA A 151 21.23 7.94 -1.73
C ALA A 151 21.31 7.81 -0.19
N PRO A 152 22.26 7.02 0.35
CA PRO A 152 22.31 6.68 1.78
C PRO A 152 22.50 7.89 2.69
N GLU A 153 23.16 8.94 2.24
CA GLU A 153 23.37 10.16 3.02
C GLU A 153 22.07 10.96 3.29
N VAL A 154 21.00 10.67 2.55
CA VAL A 154 19.67 11.28 2.79
C VAL A 154 18.96 10.66 4.00
N HIS A 155 19.38 9.48 4.43
CA HIS A 155 18.81 8.83 5.61
C HIS A 155 18.96 9.74 6.85
N GLY A 156 17.87 9.86 7.61
CA GLY A 156 17.81 10.70 8.81
C GLY A 156 17.67 12.20 8.55
N GLN A 157 17.70 12.65 7.29
CA GLN A 157 17.52 14.07 6.96
C GLN A 157 16.04 14.46 6.90
N LEU A 158 15.77 15.75 7.16
CA LEU A 158 14.45 16.38 6.98
C LEU A 158 14.30 16.76 5.51
N ILE A 159 13.40 16.05 4.84
CA ILE A 159 13.24 16.16 3.39
C ILE A 159 12.72 17.54 2.97
N GLY A 160 11.66 18.02 3.63
CA GLY A 160 11.06 19.31 3.31
C GLY A 160 12.01 20.47 3.55
N LYS A 161 12.62 20.52 4.74
CA LYS A 161 13.57 21.58 5.12
C LYS A 161 14.75 21.65 4.15
N ARG A 162 15.40 20.52 3.89
CA ARG A 162 16.55 20.44 2.97
C ARG A 162 16.18 20.86 1.55
N LEU A 163 15.00 20.46 1.07
CA LEU A 163 14.51 20.85 -0.25
C LEU A 163 14.28 22.37 -0.33
N LEU A 164 13.62 22.97 0.67
CA LEU A 164 13.39 24.43 0.71
C LEU A 164 14.69 25.23 0.82
N GLU A 165 15.67 24.76 1.58
CA GLU A 165 17.01 25.35 1.66
C GLU A 165 17.70 25.31 0.29
N THR A 166 17.65 24.17 -0.42
CA THR A 166 18.26 24.00 -1.75
C THR A 166 17.58 24.85 -2.82
N LEU A 167 16.25 25.04 -2.70
CA LEU A 167 15.50 25.96 -3.56
C LEU A 167 15.81 27.44 -3.29
N GLY A 168 16.36 27.77 -2.12
CA GLY A 168 16.55 29.16 -1.66
C GLY A 168 15.25 29.82 -1.20
N THR A 169 14.26 29.03 -0.78
CA THR A 169 12.92 29.53 -0.40
C THR A 169 12.48 28.99 0.97
N PRO A 170 13.25 29.23 2.05
CA PRO A 170 12.99 28.64 3.37
C PRO A 170 11.68 29.12 4.02
N GLY A 171 11.05 30.17 3.49
CA GLY A 171 9.77 30.70 4.00
C GLY A 171 8.52 30.03 3.41
N LYS A 172 8.66 29.15 2.42
CA LYS A 172 7.50 28.43 1.86
C LYS A 172 7.05 27.33 2.82
N LYS A 173 5.73 27.01 2.77
CA LYS A 173 5.20 25.88 3.52
C LYS A 173 5.35 24.58 2.70
N ILE A 174 5.81 23.51 3.34
CA ILE A 174 5.87 22.19 2.75
C ILE A 174 5.23 21.17 3.69
N VAL A 175 4.43 20.26 3.12
CA VAL A 175 3.77 19.15 3.85
C VAL A 175 4.18 17.85 3.19
N LEU A 176 4.80 16.97 3.95
CA LEU A 176 5.12 15.61 3.52
C LEU A 176 4.02 14.63 3.96
N LEU A 177 3.71 13.69 3.08
CA LEU A 177 2.76 12.62 3.38
C LEU A 177 3.12 11.36 2.59
N ASN A 178 2.68 10.22 3.14
CA ASN A 178 2.79 8.94 2.44
C ASN A 178 1.74 8.83 1.31
N ASP A 179 1.99 7.97 0.32
CA ASP A 179 1.08 7.71 -0.81
C ASP A 179 -0.31 7.23 -0.38
N THR A 180 -0.40 6.40 0.65
CA THR A 180 -1.67 5.92 1.20
C THR A 180 -2.50 7.06 1.80
N VAL A 181 -1.83 8.02 2.45
CA VAL A 181 -2.46 9.23 3.00
C VAL A 181 -2.95 10.14 1.87
N ALA A 182 -2.14 10.29 0.82
CA ALA A 182 -2.55 11.03 -0.38
C ALA A 182 -3.79 10.39 -1.03
N THR A 183 -3.83 9.05 -1.11
CA THR A 183 -4.98 8.29 -1.63
C THR A 183 -6.25 8.55 -0.83
N LEU A 184 -6.19 8.58 0.51
CA LEU A 184 -7.33 8.93 1.36
C LEU A 184 -7.84 10.36 1.07
N LEU A 185 -6.92 11.33 1.05
CA LEU A 185 -7.28 12.73 0.83
C LEU A 185 -7.90 12.95 -0.56
N ALA A 186 -7.35 12.31 -1.60
CA ALA A 186 -7.90 12.35 -2.94
C ALA A 186 -9.34 11.80 -3.00
N GLY A 187 -9.60 10.69 -2.31
CA GLY A 187 -10.95 10.13 -2.18
C GLY A 187 -11.91 11.07 -1.46
N LYS A 188 -11.47 11.73 -0.38
CA LYS A 188 -12.26 12.73 0.32
C LYS A 188 -12.68 13.87 -0.61
N SER A 189 -11.77 14.37 -1.44
CA SER A 189 -12.09 15.43 -2.41
C SER A 189 -13.04 14.96 -3.52
N ALA A 190 -12.84 13.74 -4.05
CA ALA A 190 -13.68 13.20 -5.10
C ALA A 190 -15.11 12.86 -4.65
N SER A 191 -15.36 12.82 -3.33
CA SER A 191 -16.64 12.47 -2.73
C SER A 191 -17.63 13.65 -2.63
N ALA A 192 -17.36 14.77 -3.28
CA ALA A 192 -18.21 15.97 -3.26
C ALA A 192 -19.67 15.64 -3.65
N GLY A 193 -20.60 16.00 -2.77
CA GLY A 193 -22.04 15.78 -2.97
C GLY A 193 -22.63 14.52 -2.27
N ARG A 194 -21.81 13.66 -1.68
CA ARG A 194 -22.25 12.54 -0.85
C ARG A 194 -21.61 12.59 0.56
N GLN A 195 -22.39 12.28 1.57
CA GLN A 195 -21.89 12.23 2.94
C GLN A 195 -21.29 10.86 3.25
N TYR A 196 -20.06 10.86 3.75
CA TYR A 196 -19.39 9.69 4.28
C TYR A 196 -19.12 9.87 5.79
N ASP A 197 -19.17 8.78 6.53
CA ASP A 197 -18.93 8.80 7.99
C ASP A 197 -17.42 8.78 8.32
N SER A 198 -16.62 8.21 7.43
CA SER A 198 -15.15 8.22 7.50
C SER A 198 -14.52 7.86 6.15
N PHE A 199 -13.19 8.00 6.08
CA PHE A 199 -12.39 7.74 4.90
C PHE A 199 -11.23 6.80 5.25
N ILE A 200 -10.91 5.89 4.32
CA ILE A 200 -9.77 4.97 4.39
C ILE A 200 -9.00 5.09 3.07
N GLY A 201 -7.68 5.21 3.15
CA GLY A 201 -6.79 5.05 2.00
C GLY A 201 -6.19 3.65 2.03
N PHE A 202 -6.20 2.98 0.90
CA PHE A 202 -5.67 1.63 0.77
C PHE A 202 -4.86 1.46 -0.50
N ILE A 203 -3.66 0.93 -0.37
CA ILE A 203 -2.78 0.60 -1.50
C ILE A 203 -2.53 -0.90 -1.53
N LEU A 204 -2.75 -1.51 -2.69
CA LEU A 204 -2.31 -2.87 -3.01
C LEU A 204 -1.76 -2.90 -4.43
N GLY A 205 -0.48 -2.64 -4.53
CA GLY A 205 0.33 -2.63 -5.75
C GLY A 205 1.55 -3.52 -5.59
N THR A 206 2.73 -2.98 -5.82
CA THR A 206 4.01 -3.64 -5.52
C THR A 206 4.11 -3.99 -4.04
N GLY A 207 3.73 -3.04 -3.16
CA GLY A 207 3.55 -3.25 -1.72
C GLY A 207 2.09 -3.08 -1.31
N THR A 208 1.85 -3.06 0.00
CA THR A 208 0.54 -2.79 0.59
C THR A 208 0.63 -1.87 1.78
N ASN A 209 -0.30 -0.94 1.88
CA ASN A 209 -0.44 -0.07 3.03
C ASN A 209 -1.88 0.41 3.19
N THR A 210 -2.24 0.82 4.41
CA THR A 210 -3.57 1.33 4.76
C THR A 210 -3.42 2.53 5.68
N CYS A 211 -4.26 3.54 5.51
CA CYS A 211 -4.42 4.63 6.46
C CYS A 211 -5.90 4.89 6.74
N TYR A 212 -6.18 5.49 7.89
CA TYR A 212 -7.55 5.80 8.30
C TYR A 212 -7.56 7.01 9.23
N ILE A 213 -8.76 7.52 9.54
CA ILE A 213 -8.95 8.63 10.47
C ILE A 213 -9.12 8.09 11.88
N GLU A 214 -8.28 8.55 12.82
CA GLU A 214 -8.30 8.18 14.23
C GLU A 214 -8.52 9.42 15.12
N GLN A 215 -9.22 9.22 16.24
CA GLN A 215 -9.37 10.27 17.27
C GLN A 215 -8.01 10.53 17.94
N ASN A 216 -7.66 11.79 18.10
CA ASN A 216 -6.40 12.18 18.73
C ASN A 216 -6.24 11.65 20.16
N SER A 217 -7.35 11.51 20.90
CA SER A 217 -7.38 10.95 22.25
C SER A 217 -6.89 9.51 22.35
N ASN A 218 -6.89 8.76 21.24
CA ASN A 218 -6.43 7.38 21.17
C ASN A 218 -4.93 7.25 20.84
N ILE A 219 -4.28 8.36 20.48
CA ILE A 219 -2.84 8.38 20.11
C ILE A 219 -2.02 8.63 21.38
N LEU A 220 -1.70 7.57 22.10
CA LEU A 220 -1.06 7.68 23.42
C LEU A 220 0.45 7.81 23.33
N LYS A 221 1.08 7.33 22.26
CA LYS A 221 2.53 7.38 22.06
C LYS A 221 3.12 8.77 21.79
N LYS A 222 2.26 9.76 21.52
CA LYS A 222 2.64 11.15 21.23
C LYS A 222 1.87 12.08 22.15
N PRO A 223 2.31 12.27 23.41
CA PRO A 223 1.59 13.04 24.41
C PRO A 223 1.44 14.51 24.06
N GLU A 224 2.23 15.05 23.15
CA GLU A 224 2.15 16.41 22.64
C GLU A 224 0.94 16.65 21.72
N ILE A 225 0.32 15.59 21.18
CA ILE A 225 -0.89 15.71 20.36
C ILE A 225 -2.06 16.12 21.25
N LYS A 226 -2.76 17.19 20.86
CA LYS A 226 -4.00 17.60 21.52
C LYS A 226 -5.03 16.48 21.45
N LYS A 227 -5.74 16.22 22.53
CA LYS A 227 -6.70 15.10 22.60
C LYS A 227 -7.98 15.33 21.81
N GLU A 228 -8.30 16.59 21.56
CA GLU A 228 -9.44 17.00 20.74
C GLU A 228 -9.13 16.79 19.26
N GLY A 229 -10.18 16.56 18.45
CA GLY A 229 -10.06 16.38 17.01
C GLY A 229 -9.60 14.97 16.59
N SER A 230 -9.31 14.86 15.34
CA SER A 230 -8.91 13.61 14.68
C SER A 230 -7.85 13.88 13.61
N GLN A 231 -7.03 12.89 13.32
CA GLN A 231 -6.05 12.98 12.26
C GLN A 231 -5.92 11.67 11.50
N ILE A 232 -5.29 11.72 10.34
CA ILE A 232 -4.99 10.54 9.56
C ILE A 232 -3.81 9.79 10.21
N ILE A 233 -3.98 8.48 10.37
CA ILE A 233 -2.93 7.55 10.81
C ILE A 233 -2.49 6.68 9.65
N ASN A 234 -1.21 6.72 9.33
CA ASN A 234 -0.58 5.77 8.43
C ASN A 234 -0.23 4.51 9.22
N ILE A 235 -0.87 3.39 8.89
CA ILE A 235 -0.78 2.12 9.66
C ILE A 235 0.56 1.45 9.46
N GLU A 236 1.11 1.50 8.22
CA GLU A 236 2.20 0.64 7.73
C GLU A 236 1.81 -0.85 7.78
N SER A 237 0.60 -1.14 7.26
CA SER A 237 -0.07 -2.44 7.38
C SER A 237 0.70 -3.60 6.76
N GLY A 238 1.56 -3.35 5.77
CA GLY A 238 2.44 -4.36 5.17
C GLY A 238 3.44 -4.98 6.16
N ASP A 239 3.81 -4.21 7.19
CA ASP A 239 4.76 -4.63 8.24
C ASP A 239 4.08 -5.32 9.44
N PHE A 240 2.81 -5.71 9.33
CA PHE A 240 2.11 -6.46 10.37
C PHE A 240 2.91 -7.70 10.80
N GLY A 241 3.32 -7.73 12.06
CA GLY A 241 4.32 -8.68 12.58
C GLY A 241 3.76 -10.08 12.88
N ARG A 242 2.43 -10.22 13.08
CA ARG A 242 1.75 -11.45 13.53
C ARG A 242 0.74 -12.02 12.53
N PRO A 243 1.02 -12.02 11.19
CA PRO A 243 0.08 -12.60 10.23
C PRO A 243 0.02 -14.13 10.37
N PRO A 244 -1.10 -14.76 9.98
CA PRO A 244 -1.27 -16.22 10.04
C PRO A 244 -0.49 -16.90 8.89
N ARG A 245 0.85 -17.01 9.07
CA ARG A 245 1.76 -17.59 8.09
C ARG A 245 1.78 -19.10 8.14
N THR A 246 1.84 -19.74 6.98
CA THR A 246 2.16 -21.16 6.83
C THR A 246 3.67 -21.38 6.87
N ASP A 247 4.10 -22.64 6.98
CA ASP A 247 5.53 -22.98 6.90
C ASP A 247 6.16 -22.48 5.60
N LEU A 248 5.42 -22.59 4.46
CA LEU A 248 5.91 -22.10 3.16
C LEU A 248 6.04 -20.57 3.11
N ASP A 249 5.18 -19.82 3.79
CA ASP A 249 5.33 -18.36 3.89
C ASP A 249 6.58 -17.98 4.70
N ILE A 250 6.85 -18.72 5.78
CA ILE A 250 8.02 -18.52 6.63
C ILE A 250 9.29 -18.85 5.85
N GLU A 251 9.34 -20.02 5.21
CA GLU A 251 10.48 -20.44 4.40
C GLU A 251 10.73 -19.47 3.22
N PHE A 252 9.68 -19.03 2.53
CA PHE A 252 9.79 -18.02 1.48
C PHE A 252 10.36 -16.70 2.02
N SER A 253 9.85 -16.20 3.16
CA SER A 253 10.37 -14.99 3.79
C SER A 253 11.85 -15.11 4.10
N ASN A 254 12.31 -16.27 4.58
CA ASN A 254 13.71 -16.54 4.91
C ASN A 254 14.63 -16.53 3.67
N THR A 255 14.11 -16.60 2.45
CA THR A 255 14.89 -16.41 1.22
C THR A 255 15.18 -14.94 0.90
N LYS A 256 14.56 -13.99 1.62
CA LYS A 256 14.70 -12.55 1.39
C LYS A 256 15.69 -11.93 2.37
N THR A 257 16.35 -10.86 1.92
CA THR A 257 17.31 -10.12 2.76
C THR A 257 16.64 -9.39 3.93
N ASP A 258 15.36 -9.02 3.77
CA ASP A 258 14.51 -8.35 4.75
C ASP A 258 13.56 -9.32 5.48
N ASN A 259 14.00 -10.53 5.77
CA ASN A 259 13.18 -11.65 6.24
C ASN A 259 12.30 -11.34 7.47
N GLU A 260 12.74 -10.46 8.36
CA GLU A 260 12.00 -10.07 9.57
C GLU A 260 10.99 -8.94 9.36
N SER A 261 11.08 -8.19 8.25
CA SER A 261 10.18 -7.08 7.91
C SER A 261 9.14 -7.50 6.89
N TYR A 262 8.06 -6.73 6.77
CA TYR A 262 7.03 -6.86 5.74
C TYR A 262 6.43 -8.27 5.63
N LYS A 263 6.28 -8.94 6.77
CA LYS A 263 5.82 -10.34 6.85
C LYS A 263 4.43 -10.53 6.23
N PHE A 264 3.54 -9.58 6.42
CA PHE A 264 2.20 -9.62 5.87
C PHE A 264 2.18 -9.32 4.36
N GLU A 265 2.90 -8.29 3.94
CA GLU A 265 3.03 -7.91 2.53
C GLU A 265 3.56 -9.05 1.66
N LYS A 266 4.53 -9.82 2.15
CA LYS A 266 5.14 -10.95 1.45
C LYS A 266 4.17 -12.08 1.12
N MET A 267 3.01 -12.13 1.77
CA MET A 267 2.02 -13.18 1.54
C MET A 267 1.14 -12.93 0.30
N PHE A 268 1.10 -11.69 -0.23
CA PHE A 268 0.12 -11.38 -1.29
C PHE A 268 0.43 -10.16 -2.19
N SER A 269 1.34 -9.27 -1.82
CA SER A 269 1.54 -8.06 -2.62
C SER A 269 2.20 -8.34 -3.97
N GLY A 270 2.03 -7.43 -4.92
CA GLY A 270 2.49 -7.62 -6.29
C GLY A 270 4.00 -7.80 -6.42
N GLY A 271 4.79 -7.24 -5.51
CA GLY A 271 6.24 -7.43 -5.48
C GLY A 271 6.67 -8.83 -5.04
N TYR A 272 5.81 -9.55 -4.32
CA TYR A 272 6.16 -10.85 -3.74
C TYR A 272 5.33 -12.01 -4.27
N PHE A 273 4.12 -11.79 -4.77
CA PHE A 273 3.16 -12.85 -5.13
C PHE A 273 3.72 -13.85 -6.16
N GLY A 274 4.42 -13.37 -7.19
CA GLY A 274 5.04 -14.26 -8.19
C GLY A 274 6.12 -15.14 -7.59
N GLY A 275 7.00 -14.56 -6.77
CA GLY A 275 8.05 -15.29 -6.07
C GLY A 275 7.50 -16.32 -5.08
N LEU A 276 6.49 -15.94 -4.28
CA LEU A 276 5.79 -16.88 -3.40
C LEU A 276 5.12 -18.02 -4.18
N THR A 277 4.45 -17.69 -5.29
CA THR A 277 3.84 -18.68 -6.17
C THR A 277 4.87 -19.68 -6.67
N LEU A 278 6.01 -19.20 -7.19
CA LEU A 278 7.09 -20.09 -7.65
C LEU A 278 7.64 -20.96 -6.51
N PHE A 279 7.79 -20.39 -5.32
CA PHE A 279 8.26 -21.13 -4.15
C PHE A 279 7.31 -22.29 -3.80
N VAL A 280 6.00 -22.02 -3.77
CA VAL A 280 4.96 -23.03 -3.52
C VAL A 280 4.91 -24.08 -4.64
N LEU A 281 5.03 -23.69 -5.90
CA LEU A 281 5.08 -24.62 -7.04
C LEU A 281 6.30 -25.54 -6.98
N LYS A 282 7.47 -25.03 -6.57
CA LYS A 282 8.67 -25.84 -6.37
C LYS A 282 8.52 -26.83 -5.20
N ALA A 283 7.92 -26.43 -4.10
CA ALA A 283 7.59 -27.33 -3.00
C ALA A 283 6.61 -28.43 -3.46
N ALA A 284 5.57 -28.09 -4.21
CA ALA A 284 4.63 -29.05 -4.78
C ALA A 284 5.32 -30.02 -5.77
N ALA A 285 6.25 -29.54 -6.57
CA ALA A 285 7.06 -30.37 -7.48
C ALA A 285 7.94 -31.36 -6.71
N ALA A 286 8.57 -30.92 -5.63
CA ALA A 286 9.40 -31.78 -4.78
C ALA A 286 8.58 -32.89 -4.08
N GLU A 287 7.31 -32.61 -3.76
CA GLU A 287 6.39 -33.59 -3.14
C GLU A 287 5.63 -34.46 -4.17
N GLY A 288 5.97 -34.36 -5.46
CA GLY A 288 5.42 -35.22 -6.47
C GLY A 288 3.96 -34.93 -6.84
N VAL A 289 3.51 -33.69 -6.67
CA VAL A 289 2.22 -33.18 -7.14
C VAL A 289 2.17 -33.25 -8.66
N PHE A 290 3.27 -32.89 -9.33
CA PHE A 290 3.40 -32.85 -10.78
C PHE A 290 4.08 -34.13 -11.34
N SER A 291 3.89 -34.39 -12.64
CA SER A 291 4.63 -35.39 -13.36
C SER A 291 6.14 -35.11 -13.31
N GLY A 292 6.95 -36.15 -13.45
CA GLY A 292 8.42 -36.02 -13.31
C GLY A 292 9.05 -35.07 -14.33
N GLN A 293 8.47 -34.88 -15.51
CA GLN A 293 8.94 -33.93 -16.52
C GLN A 293 8.61 -32.50 -16.10
N THR A 294 7.35 -32.23 -15.72
CA THR A 294 6.88 -30.93 -15.23
C THR A 294 7.61 -30.53 -13.95
N ALA A 295 7.77 -31.43 -12.99
CA ALA A 295 8.50 -31.16 -11.76
C ALA A 295 9.94 -30.69 -12.03
N LYS A 296 10.67 -31.38 -12.92
CA LYS A 296 12.02 -30.97 -13.31
C LYS A 296 12.05 -29.60 -14.00
N ALA A 297 11.02 -29.27 -14.80
CA ALA A 297 10.93 -27.99 -15.47
C ALA A 297 10.64 -26.84 -14.46
N ILE A 298 9.65 -27.02 -13.55
CA ILE A 298 9.31 -26.03 -12.53
C ILE A 298 10.52 -25.72 -11.62
N ILE A 299 11.27 -26.75 -11.19
CA ILE A 299 12.46 -26.57 -10.33
C ILE A 299 13.50 -25.68 -10.99
N LYS A 300 13.64 -25.72 -12.32
CA LYS A 300 14.60 -24.93 -13.09
C LYS A 300 14.18 -23.47 -13.32
N ILE A 301 12.92 -23.11 -13.10
CA ILE A 301 12.48 -21.72 -13.23
C ILE A 301 13.25 -20.88 -12.22
N ALA A 302 14.00 -19.89 -12.70
CA ALA A 302 14.78 -19.01 -11.84
C ALA A 302 13.89 -17.99 -11.15
N GLU A 303 12.95 -17.40 -11.88
CA GLU A 303 12.09 -16.31 -11.43
C GLU A 303 10.69 -16.42 -12.07
N LEU A 304 9.66 -16.02 -11.35
CA LEU A 304 8.29 -15.90 -11.82
C LEU A 304 7.76 -14.55 -11.34
N SER A 305 7.35 -13.71 -12.26
CA SER A 305 6.70 -12.45 -11.91
C SER A 305 5.24 -12.66 -11.46
N SER A 306 4.70 -11.69 -10.74
CA SER A 306 3.28 -11.70 -10.39
C SER A 306 2.38 -11.58 -11.62
N GLU A 307 2.86 -10.92 -12.67
CA GLU A 307 2.18 -10.83 -13.96
C GLU A 307 2.14 -12.18 -14.68
N ASP A 308 3.24 -12.95 -14.66
CA ASP A 308 3.27 -14.31 -15.23
C ASP A 308 2.28 -15.24 -14.49
N ALA A 309 2.31 -15.23 -13.16
CA ALA A 309 1.37 -16.03 -12.37
C ALA A 309 -0.08 -15.66 -12.68
N ASN A 310 -0.37 -14.36 -12.76
CA ASN A 310 -1.70 -13.84 -13.06
C ASN A 310 -2.17 -14.14 -14.48
N SER A 311 -1.33 -13.91 -15.49
CA SER A 311 -1.68 -14.18 -16.89
C SER A 311 -1.90 -15.68 -17.15
N TYR A 312 -1.16 -16.54 -16.45
CA TYR A 312 -1.34 -17.99 -16.53
C TYR A 312 -2.71 -18.44 -16.00
N ILE A 313 -3.14 -17.96 -14.85
CA ILE A 313 -4.46 -18.28 -14.29
C ILE A 313 -5.59 -17.64 -15.11
N ALA A 314 -5.41 -16.41 -15.55
CA ALA A 314 -6.37 -15.66 -16.38
C ALA A 314 -6.47 -16.21 -17.81
N ARG A 315 -5.61 -17.14 -18.21
CA ARG A 315 -5.49 -17.67 -19.59
C ARG A 315 -5.17 -16.60 -20.63
N GLN A 316 -4.52 -15.52 -20.21
CA GLN A 316 -4.05 -14.42 -21.07
C GLN A 316 -2.57 -14.62 -21.42
N ILE A 317 -2.29 -15.71 -22.10
CA ILE A 317 -0.95 -16.25 -22.29
C ILE A 317 -0.30 -15.61 -23.52
N SER A 318 0.88 -15.01 -23.36
CA SER A 318 1.74 -14.56 -24.45
C SER A 318 2.62 -15.72 -24.98
N GLN A 319 3.16 -15.55 -26.18
CA GLN A 319 4.15 -16.50 -26.72
C GLN A 319 5.39 -16.52 -25.82
N GLY A 320 5.89 -17.72 -25.51
CA GLY A 320 7.07 -17.89 -24.65
C GLY A 320 6.77 -17.79 -23.13
N HIS A 321 5.52 -17.90 -22.74
CA HIS A 321 5.14 -17.83 -21.32
C HIS A 321 5.77 -18.98 -20.52
N ILE A 322 6.54 -18.63 -19.48
CA ILE A 322 7.42 -19.55 -18.74
C ILE A 322 6.70 -20.78 -18.15
N LEU A 323 5.49 -20.61 -17.59
CA LEU A 323 4.70 -21.72 -17.04
C LEU A 323 4.13 -22.61 -18.15
N VAL A 324 3.77 -22.05 -19.31
CA VAL A 324 3.26 -22.83 -20.44
C VAL A 324 4.36 -23.70 -21.05
N GLU A 325 5.55 -23.15 -21.19
CA GLU A 325 6.72 -23.89 -21.69
C GLU A 325 7.16 -25.00 -20.72
N SER A 326 6.99 -24.77 -19.43
CA SER A 326 7.37 -25.69 -18.36
C SER A 326 6.34 -26.79 -18.10
N ILE A 327 5.07 -26.54 -18.37
CA ILE A 327 3.94 -27.43 -18.01
C ILE A 327 3.16 -27.81 -19.29
N ARG A 328 3.45 -28.98 -19.83
CA ARG A 328 2.84 -29.46 -21.08
C ARG A 328 1.71 -30.46 -20.85
N ASP A 329 1.69 -31.13 -19.71
CA ASP A 329 0.62 -32.06 -19.34
C ASP A 329 -0.62 -31.31 -18.83
N CYS A 330 -1.81 -31.69 -19.27
CA CYS A 330 -3.06 -31.00 -18.91
C CYS A 330 -3.39 -31.12 -17.44
N ASN A 331 -3.15 -32.26 -16.80
CA ASN A 331 -3.45 -32.47 -15.38
C ASN A 331 -2.48 -31.67 -14.52
N ASP A 332 -1.21 -31.59 -14.93
CA ASP A 332 -0.21 -30.73 -14.26
C ASP A 332 -0.57 -29.24 -14.42
N ALA A 333 -1.07 -28.84 -15.58
CA ALA A 333 -1.54 -27.47 -15.81
C ALA A 333 -2.74 -27.11 -14.92
N ASP A 334 -3.69 -28.02 -14.75
CA ASP A 334 -4.83 -27.82 -13.87
C ASP A 334 -4.40 -27.78 -12.39
N SER A 335 -3.47 -28.65 -11.99
CA SER A 335 -2.87 -28.62 -10.64
C SER A 335 -2.15 -27.30 -10.36
N CYS A 336 -1.37 -26.80 -11.33
CA CYS A 336 -0.68 -25.51 -11.22
C CYS A 336 -1.69 -24.36 -11.07
N ARG A 337 -2.71 -24.29 -11.93
CA ARG A 337 -3.75 -23.26 -11.84
C ARG A 337 -4.48 -23.31 -10.50
N TYR A 338 -4.79 -24.51 -10.01
CA TYR A 338 -5.47 -24.68 -8.73
C TYR A 338 -4.63 -24.17 -7.56
N ILE A 339 -3.31 -24.40 -7.57
CA ILE A 339 -2.41 -23.83 -6.56
C ILE A 339 -2.42 -22.29 -6.63
N ILE A 340 -2.26 -21.70 -7.83
CA ILE A 340 -2.25 -20.25 -8.01
C ILE A 340 -3.58 -19.64 -7.56
N ASP A 341 -4.71 -20.25 -7.95
CA ASP A 341 -6.05 -19.81 -7.58
C ASP A 341 -6.27 -19.83 -6.07
N THR A 342 -5.76 -20.87 -5.40
CA THR A 342 -5.81 -21.01 -3.93
C THR A 342 -5.00 -19.92 -3.24
N LEU A 343 -3.84 -19.56 -3.78
CA LEU A 343 -3.01 -18.46 -3.24
C LEU A 343 -3.71 -17.11 -3.41
N ILE A 344 -4.37 -16.86 -4.55
CA ILE A 344 -5.14 -15.62 -4.78
C ILE A 344 -6.34 -15.55 -3.82
N ASP A 345 -7.05 -16.64 -3.64
CA ASP A 345 -8.21 -16.71 -2.75
C ASP A 345 -7.80 -16.45 -1.29
N ARG A 346 -6.71 -17.08 -0.85
CA ARG A 346 -6.10 -16.83 0.47
C ARG A 346 -5.68 -15.35 0.63
N ALA A 347 -5.03 -14.79 -0.38
CA ALA A 347 -4.62 -13.39 -0.39
C ALA A 347 -5.82 -12.45 -0.22
N ALA A 348 -6.90 -12.69 -0.94
CA ALA A 348 -8.14 -11.90 -0.83
C ALA A 348 -8.73 -11.95 0.58
N LYS A 349 -8.73 -13.13 1.22
CA LYS A 349 -9.21 -13.29 2.60
C LYS A 349 -8.32 -12.59 3.63
N LEU A 350 -6.99 -12.66 3.48
CA LEU A 350 -6.04 -11.96 4.34
C LEU A 350 -6.25 -10.45 4.30
N VAL A 351 -6.36 -9.88 3.10
CA VAL A 351 -6.59 -8.45 2.91
C VAL A 351 -7.96 -8.03 3.43
N ALA A 352 -9.00 -8.85 3.23
CA ALA A 352 -10.33 -8.58 3.78
C ALA A 352 -10.32 -8.57 5.32
N GLY A 353 -9.54 -9.43 5.96
CA GLY A 353 -9.36 -9.45 7.41
C GLY A 353 -8.74 -8.16 7.95
N SER A 354 -7.62 -7.73 7.36
CA SER A 354 -6.98 -6.46 7.78
C SER A 354 -7.89 -5.26 7.52
N MET A 355 -8.58 -5.20 6.39
CA MET A 355 -9.53 -4.12 6.09
C MET A 355 -10.73 -4.13 7.03
N SER A 356 -11.27 -5.32 7.37
CA SER A 356 -12.32 -5.45 8.39
C SER A 356 -11.89 -4.89 9.74
N ALA A 357 -10.66 -5.18 10.17
CA ALA A 357 -10.10 -4.65 11.41
C ALA A 357 -10.05 -3.12 11.40
N VAL A 358 -9.58 -2.52 10.29
CA VAL A 358 -9.51 -1.05 10.15
C VAL A 358 -10.91 -0.42 10.19
N ILE A 359 -11.89 -0.97 9.46
CA ILE A 359 -13.27 -0.47 9.44
C ILE A 359 -13.92 -0.59 10.82
N LEU A 360 -13.73 -1.71 11.51
CA LEU A 360 -14.27 -1.93 12.85
C LEU A 360 -13.60 -1.01 13.89
N LYS A 361 -12.28 -0.82 13.79
CA LYS A 361 -11.51 0.08 14.69
C LYS A 361 -11.93 1.54 14.51
N CYS A 362 -12.16 2.02 13.29
CA CYS A 362 -12.64 3.39 13.10
C CYS A 362 -14.06 3.61 13.65
N GLY A 363 -14.84 2.54 13.87
CA GLY A 363 -16.16 2.59 14.52
C GLY A 363 -17.27 3.23 13.69
N LYS A 364 -17.01 3.56 12.45
CA LYS A 364 -17.85 4.32 11.52
C LYS A 364 -18.60 3.43 10.53
N GLY A 365 -19.43 4.03 9.66
CA GLY A 365 -20.19 3.31 8.64
C GLY A 365 -21.33 2.45 9.19
N LYS A 366 -21.97 2.86 10.27
CA LYS A 366 -23.09 2.12 10.88
C LYS A 366 -24.40 2.26 10.10
N PHE A 367 -24.51 3.27 9.27
CA PHE A 367 -25.72 3.60 8.53
C PHE A 367 -25.44 3.63 7.02
N PRO A 368 -26.36 3.10 6.18
CA PRO A 368 -26.17 3.05 4.73
C PRO A 368 -26.09 4.45 4.07
N GLU A 369 -26.69 5.46 4.70
CA GLU A 369 -26.68 6.85 4.24
C GLU A 369 -25.31 7.52 4.43
N LYS A 370 -24.50 7.00 5.36
CA LYS A 370 -23.16 7.50 5.69
C LYS A 370 -22.17 6.33 5.76
N PRO A 371 -21.83 5.71 4.63
CA PRO A 371 -20.86 4.62 4.61
C PRO A 371 -19.43 5.14 4.86
N VAL A 372 -18.48 4.22 5.00
CA VAL A 372 -17.05 4.52 4.94
C VAL A 372 -16.62 4.52 3.47
N LEU A 373 -15.91 5.55 3.02
CA LEU A 373 -15.30 5.54 1.69
C LEU A 373 -13.89 4.94 1.78
N ILE A 374 -13.64 3.91 0.99
CA ILE A 374 -12.34 3.26 0.85
C ILE A 374 -11.78 3.62 -0.52
N THR A 375 -10.81 4.52 -0.55
CA THR A 375 -10.11 4.86 -1.79
C THR A 375 -8.97 3.90 -2.00
N VAL A 376 -8.95 3.24 -3.15
CA VAL A 376 -8.02 2.15 -3.44
C VAL A 376 -7.12 2.52 -4.61
N GLU A 377 -5.83 2.33 -4.44
CA GLU A 377 -4.83 2.36 -5.50
C GLU A 377 -4.03 1.05 -5.58
N GLY A 378 -3.46 0.81 -6.75
CA GLY A 378 -2.53 -0.28 -6.99
C GLY A 378 -3.05 -1.33 -7.96
N THR A 379 -2.17 -1.71 -8.88
CA THR A 379 -2.48 -2.63 -9.97
C THR A 379 -2.81 -4.05 -9.50
N THR A 380 -2.24 -4.50 -8.38
CA THR A 380 -2.50 -5.83 -7.83
C THR A 380 -3.96 -5.97 -7.43
N PHE A 381 -4.54 -4.98 -6.77
CA PHE A 381 -5.94 -5.00 -6.37
C PHE A 381 -6.91 -5.15 -7.55
N TYR A 382 -6.65 -4.41 -8.63
CA TYR A 382 -7.56 -4.39 -9.78
C TYR A 382 -7.29 -5.46 -10.82
N LYS A 383 -6.03 -5.90 -10.98
CA LYS A 383 -5.64 -6.79 -12.08
C LYS A 383 -5.40 -8.24 -11.67
N LEU A 384 -5.15 -8.55 -10.39
CA LEU A 384 -4.97 -9.92 -9.96
C LEU A 384 -6.30 -10.68 -10.12
N HIS A 385 -6.23 -11.84 -10.77
CA HIS A 385 -7.39 -12.60 -11.26
C HIS A 385 -8.47 -12.83 -10.18
N ASN A 386 -9.66 -12.26 -10.38
CA ASN A 386 -10.80 -12.35 -9.46
C ASN A 386 -10.51 -11.90 -8.01
N PHE A 387 -9.40 -11.21 -7.75
CA PHE A 387 -9.02 -10.81 -6.40
C PHE A 387 -10.05 -9.86 -5.78
N LYS A 388 -10.40 -8.77 -6.48
CA LYS A 388 -11.34 -7.76 -5.98
C LYS A 388 -12.68 -8.37 -5.58
N SER A 389 -13.28 -9.20 -6.43
CA SER A 389 -14.58 -9.82 -6.15
C SER A 389 -14.54 -10.76 -4.94
N ARG A 390 -13.47 -11.54 -4.78
CA ARG A 390 -13.26 -12.40 -3.61
C ARG A 390 -13.05 -11.58 -2.33
N PHE A 391 -12.23 -10.57 -2.42
CA PHE A 391 -12.00 -9.62 -1.32
C PHE A 391 -13.31 -8.99 -0.85
N GLU A 392 -14.13 -8.48 -1.79
CA GLU A 392 -15.44 -7.89 -1.47
C GLU A 392 -16.40 -8.91 -0.83
N THR A 393 -16.36 -10.15 -1.28
CA THR A 393 -17.15 -11.22 -0.66
C THR A 393 -16.73 -11.46 0.78
N TYR A 394 -15.45 -11.70 1.05
CA TYR A 394 -14.96 -11.92 2.41
C TYR A 394 -15.18 -10.70 3.33
N LEU A 395 -15.03 -9.50 2.79
CA LEU A 395 -15.24 -8.26 3.55
C LEU A 395 -16.73 -8.11 3.94
N ASN A 396 -17.65 -8.33 3.00
CA ASN A 396 -19.10 -8.26 3.25
C ASN A 396 -19.56 -9.34 4.24
N ASP A 397 -19.03 -10.56 4.12
CA ASP A 397 -19.37 -11.65 5.03
C ASP A 397 -18.92 -11.35 6.46
N ASN A 398 -17.70 -10.85 6.63
CA ASN A 398 -17.16 -10.52 7.95
C ASN A 398 -17.84 -9.30 8.59
N LEU A 399 -18.22 -8.31 7.76
CA LEU A 399 -18.91 -7.09 8.21
C LEU A 399 -20.44 -7.23 8.13
N SER A 400 -20.96 -8.40 8.48
CA SER A 400 -22.42 -8.71 8.52
C SER A 400 -22.92 -8.86 9.96
N GLY A 401 -24.23 -9.05 10.11
CA GLY A 401 -24.86 -9.24 11.43
C GLY A 401 -24.57 -8.11 12.41
N ASP A 402 -24.13 -8.44 13.63
CA ASP A 402 -23.82 -7.48 14.69
C ASP A 402 -22.62 -6.58 14.35
N ARG A 403 -21.76 -7.01 13.44
CA ARG A 403 -20.61 -6.24 12.95
C ARG A 403 -20.95 -5.41 11.71
N LYS A 404 -22.22 -5.29 11.31
CA LYS A 404 -22.59 -4.64 10.05
C LYS A 404 -21.99 -3.24 9.95
N ARG A 405 -21.27 -3.02 8.83
CA ARG A 405 -20.77 -1.74 8.38
C ARG A 405 -21.08 -1.55 6.91
N TYR A 406 -21.33 -0.31 6.54
CA TYR A 406 -21.54 0.10 5.16
C TYR A 406 -20.28 0.79 4.66
N PHE A 407 -19.82 0.40 3.50
CA PHE A 407 -18.64 0.95 2.86
C PHE A 407 -18.81 1.00 1.34
N GLU A 408 -18.03 1.84 0.70
CA GLU A 408 -17.95 1.98 -0.75
C GLU A 408 -16.51 2.10 -1.18
N PHE A 409 -16.22 1.70 -2.43
CA PHE A 409 -14.89 1.82 -3.01
C PHE A 409 -14.87 2.96 -4.02
N ALA A 410 -13.76 3.71 -4.02
CA ALA A 410 -13.44 4.70 -5.03
C ALA A 410 -12.04 4.46 -5.59
N GLU A 411 -11.86 4.83 -6.85
CA GLU A 411 -10.56 4.94 -7.50
C GLU A 411 -10.41 6.39 -7.96
N VAL A 412 -9.28 7.01 -7.65
CA VAL A 412 -9.02 8.42 -8.01
C VAL A 412 -7.77 8.47 -8.88
N ALA A 413 -7.91 8.99 -10.08
CA ALA A 413 -6.78 9.18 -10.97
C ALA A 413 -5.76 10.16 -10.37
N GLN A 414 -4.48 9.82 -10.45
CA GLN A 414 -3.38 10.65 -9.94
C GLN A 414 -3.53 11.01 -8.44
N ALA A 415 -4.03 10.07 -7.63
CA ALA A 415 -4.31 10.29 -6.21
C ALA A 415 -3.10 10.82 -5.44
N GLY A 416 -1.87 10.42 -5.78
CA GLY A 416 -0.64 10.95 -5.20
C GLY A 416 -0.51 12.47 -5.35
N LEU A 417 -0.72 13.01 -6.56
CA LEU A 417 -0.66 14.45 -6.81
C LEU A 417 -1.85 15.20 -6.17
N VAL A 418 -3.06 14.66 -6.34
CA VAL A 418 -4.28 15.27 -5.79
C VAL A 418 -4.23 15.33 -4.27
N GLY A 419 -3.85 14.23 -3.63
CA GLY A 419 -3.73 14.16 -2.18
C GLY A 419 -2.62 15.04 -1.61
N ALA A 420 -1.48 15.12 -2.31
CA ALA A 420 -0.40 16.03 -1.96
C ALA A 420 -0.87 17.50 -2.00
N ALA A 421 -1.59 17.89 -3.05
CA ALA A 421 -2.17 19.22 -3.15
C ALA A 421 -3.14 19.52 -1.99
N LEU A 422 -4.03 18.59 -1.67
CA LEU A 422 -4.98 18.74 -0.57
C LEU A 422 -4.27 18.90 0.78
N ALA A 423 -3.21 18.11 1.02
CA ALA A 423 -2.42 18.25 2.23
C ALA A 423 -1.76 19.63 2.36
N ALA A 424 -1.29 20.20 1.25
CA ALA A 424 -0.70 21.55 1.24
C ALA A 424 -1.74 22.67 1.43
N LEU A 425 -3.00 22.43 1.04
CA LEU A 425 -4.11 23.36 1.16
C LEU A 425 -4.79 23.32 2.55
N THR A 426 -4.51 22.29 3.35
CA THR A 426 -4.99 22.17 4.73
C THR A 426 -4.08 22.97 5.65
N ASP A 427 -4.64 23.85 6.52
CA ASP A 427 -3.85 24.63 7.51
C ASP A 427 -3.43 23.82 8.74
#